data_6e88c1905ccf0a4debb02e1ce0db4af8
#
_entry.id   6e88c1905ccf0a4debb02e1ce0db4af8
#
_cell.length_a   1.000
_cell.length_b   1.000
_cell.length_c   1.000
_cell.angle_alpha   90.00
_cell.angle_beta   90.00
_cell.angle_gamma   90.00
#
_symmetry.space_group_name_H-M   'P 1'
#
loop_
_entity.id
_entity.type
_entity.pdbx_description
1 polymer ?
#
loop_
_entity_poly.entity_id
_entity_poly.type
_entity_poly.pdbx_seq_one_letter_code
_entity_poly.pdbx_strand_id
1 'polypeptide(L)'
;MDSHPFGDQRVALKFHEFSDGRKTEHYVKCFANGFSTSVICHEASYGGKKGLYELMLQYHGQPTSADEITAPGDTICGWLTKEEVLEKLERVEKLPPKPKDKLVHEFLNGLVSDQNGFYGEM
;
A
#
# COMPACT_ATOMS: atom_id res chain seq x y z
N MET A 1 17.28 -11.21 -12.83
CA MET A 1 17.41 -9.87 -12.36
C MET A 1 16.88 -9.73 -10.96
N ASP A 2 17.65 -9.16 -10.08
CA ASP A 2 17.27 -9.13 -8.70
C ASP A 2 16.30 -8.01 -8.43
N SER A 3 15.22 -8.33 -7.76
CA SER A 3 14.30 -7.29 -7.32
C SER A 3 14.83 -6.62 -6.09
N HIS A 4 14.46 -5.39 -5.90
CA HIS A 4 14.73 -4.69 -4.65
C HIS A 4 13.94 -5.42 -3.55
N PRO A 5 14.47 -5.47 -2.32
CA PRO A 5 13.73 -6.14 -1.23
C PRO A 5 12.34 -5.56 -0.97
N PHE A 6 12.09 -4.32 -1.38
CA PHE A 6 10.77 -3.71 -1.22
C PHE A 6 9.82 -4.07 -2.38
N GLY A 7 10.31 -4.72 -3.42
CA GLY A 7 9.48 -5.12 -4.56
C GLY A 7 10.01 -4.59 -5.87
N ASP A 8 9.15 -4.63 -6.90
CA ASP A 8 9.53 -4.16 -8.21
C ASP A 8 9.59 -2.65 -8.25
N GLN A 9 10.67 -2.13 -8.79
CA GLN A 9 10.87 -0.69 -8.86
C GLN A 9 9.97 -0.09 -9.93
N ARG A 10 9.36 1.05 -9.60
CA ARG A 10 8.52 1.80 -10.53
C ARG A 10 9.21 3.08 -10.96
N VAL A 11 8.81 3.59 -12.11
CA VAL A 11 9.36 4.84 -12.62
C VAL A 11 8.80 5.99 -11.77
N ALA A 12 9.67 6.87 -11.31
CA ALA A 12 9.26 8.01 -10.52
C ALA A 12 8.54 9.02 -11.39
N LEU A 13 7.47 9.59 -10.86
CA LEU A 13 6.77 10.65 -11.57
C LEU A 13 7.51 11.97 -11.35
N LYS A 14 7.50 12.81 -12.38
CA LYS A 14 8.27 14.04 -12.31
C LYS A 14 7.91 14.92 -11.12
N PHE A 15 6.65 15.03 -10.84
CA PHE A 15 6.23 15.90 -9.74
C PHE A 15 6.55 15.32 -8.36
N HIS A 16 7.11 14.13 -8.32
CA HIS A 16 7.54 13.54 -7.06
C HIS A 16 9.05 13.66 -6.84
N GLU A 17 9.76 14.27 -7.77
CA GLU A 17 11.21 14.38 -7.65
C GLU A 17 11.60 15.27 -6.48
N PHE A 18 12.71 14.94 -5.83
CA PHE A 18 13.19 15.76 -4.74
C PHE A 18 13.82 17.04 -5.30
N SER A 19 13.49 18.17 -4.69
CA SER A 19 14.05 19.43 -5.11
C SER A 19 15.54 19.52 -4.81
N ASP A 20 16.05 18.69 -3.89
CA ASP A 20 17.47 18.69 -3.55
C ASP A 20 18.27 17.70 -4.39
N GLY A 21 17.67 17.11 -5.39
CA GLY A 21 18.37 16.20 -6.30
C GLY A 21 18.42 14.75 -5.87
N ARG A 22 17.87 14.40 -4.70
CA ARG A 22 17.85 13.01 -4.29
C ARG A 22 16.92 12.22 -5.20
N LYS A 23 17.19 10.93 -5.31
CA LYS A 23 16.42 10.06 -6.16
C LYS A 23 15.14 9.62 -5.46
N THR A 24 14.02 9.68 -6.17
CA THR A 24 12.76 9.16 -5.64
C THR A 24 12.76 7.65 -5.74
N GLU A 25 11.98 7.01 -4.88
CA GLU A 25 11.88 5.55 -4.85
C GLU A 25 10.42 5.15 -4.80
N HIS A 26 10.06 4.12 -5.57
CA HIS A 26 8.72 3.57 -5.55
C HIS A 26 8.82 2.08 -5.89
N TYR A 27 8.33 1.23 -5.01
CA TYR A 27 8.40 -0.22 -5.17
C TYR A 27 7.03 -0.83 -4.92
N VAL A 28 6.66 -1.82 -5.72
CA VAL A 28 5.40 -2.53 -5.53
C VAL A 28 5.70 -4.01 -5.38
N LYS A 29 5.11 -4.64 -4.39
CA LYS A 29 5.31 -6.06 -4.15
C LYS A 29 3.95 -6.74 -3.98
N CYS A 30 3.74 -7.83 -4.73
CA CYS A 30 2.52 -8.61 -4.65
C CYS A 30 2.81 -9.91 -3.93
N PHE A 31 1.93 -10.31 -3.04
CA PHE A 31 2.10 -11.51 -2.23
C PHE A 31 1.09 -12.58 -2.65
N ALA A 32 1.44 -13.84 -2.39
CA ALA A 32 0.58 -14.95 -2.80
C ALA A 32 -0.77 -14.95 -2.10
N ASN A 33 -0.87 -14.28 -0.95
CA ASN A 33 -2.12 -14.24 -0.17
C ASN A 33 -3.10 -13.17 -0.65
N GLY A 34 -2.81 -12.50 -1.76
CA GLY A 34 -3.70 -11.47 -2.29
C GLY A 34 -3.38 -10.07 -1.86
N PHE A 35 -2.53 -9.92 -0.86
CA PHE A 35 -2.10 -8.59 -0.41
C PHE A 35 -0.99 -8.08 -1.32
N SER A 36 -0.86 -6.76 -1.38
CA SER A 36 0.27 -6.12 -2.05
C SER A 36 0.63 -4.86 -1.28
N THR A 37 1.85 -4.39 -1.52
CA THR A 37 2.34 -3.19 -0.86
C THR A 37 2.93 -2.25 -1.89
N SER A 38 2.78 -0.94 -1.63
CA SER A 38 3.41 0.10 -2.39
C SER A 38 4.27 0.89 -1.40
N VAL A 39 5.58 0.92 -1.63
CA VAL A 39 6.51 1.60 -0.73
C VAL A 39 7.14 2.74 -1.50
N ILE A 40 7.03 3.96 -0.97
CA ILE A 40 7.52 5.14 -1.66
C ILE A 40 8.40 5.98 -0.75
N CYS A 41 9.30 6.72 -1.37
CA CYS A 41 10.06 7.77 -0.72
C CYS A 41 10.25 8.86 -1.75
N HIS A 42 9.46 9.93 -1.64
CA HIS A 42 9.61 11.08 -2.52
C HIS A 42 9.29 12.35 -1.72
N GLU A 43 9.44 13.49 -2.35
CA GLU A 43 9.37 14.75 -1.63
C GLU A 43 8.05 14.95 -0.90
N ALA A 44 6.96 14.47 -1.45
CA ALA A 44 5.63 14.67 -0.86
C ALA A 44 5.15 13.51 0.00
N SER A 45 5.93 12.43 0.12
CA SER A 45 5.47 11.29 0.92
C SER A 45 5.78 11.51 2.40
N TYR A 46 5.05 10.79 3.25
CA TYR A 46 5.25 10.93 4.71
C TYR A 46 6.64 10.44 5.10
N GLY A 47 7.47 11.38 5.54
CA GLY A 47 8.83 11.09 5.93
C GLY A 47 9.84 11.14 4.79
N GLY A 48 9.38 11.33 3.54
CA GLY A 48 10.26 11.27 2.40
C GLY A 48 11.42 12.23 2.43
N LYS A 49 11.19 13.46 2.88
CA LYS A 49 12.27 14.47 2.95
C LYS A 49 13.38 14.06 3.91
N LYS A 50 13.07 13.19 4.86
CA LYS A 50 14.06 12.69 5.81
C LYS A 50 14.61 11.32 5.42
N GLY A 51 14.29 10.85 4.22
CA GLY A 51 14.76 9.54 3.77
C GLY A 51 13.99 8.38 4.34
N LEU A 52 12.82 8.63 4.91
CA LEU A 52 11.98 7.59 5.46
C LEU A 52 10.92 7.21 4.46
N TYR A 53 10.29 6.07 4.66
CA TYR A 53 9.38 5.48 3.67
C TYR A 53 7.94 5.51 4.10
N GLU A 54 7.06 5.51 3.10
CA GLU A 54 5.63 5.41 3.30
C GLU A 54 5.16 4.13 2.62
N LEU A 55 4.36 3.33 3.33
CA LEU A 55 3.86 2.06 2.82
C LEU A 55 2.36 2.09 2.74
N MET A 56 1.80 1.72 1.58
CA MET A 56 0.37 1.54 1.43
C MET A 56 0.08 0.06 1.30
N LEU A 57 -0.92 -0.43 2.03
CA LEU A 57 -1.34 -1.82 1.96
C LEU A 57 -2.56 -1.94 1.07
N GLN A 58 -2.58 -2.97 0.23
CA GLN A 58 -3.69 -3.22 -0.68
C GLN A 58 -4.06 -4.69 -0.64
N TYR A 59 -5.32 -4.99 -0.96
CA TYR A 59 -5.78 -6.36 -1.08
C TYR A 59 -6.57 -6.43 -2.38
N HIS A 60 -6.11 -7.29 -3.30
CA HIS A 60 -6.68 -7.40 -4.65
C HIS A 60 -6.81 -6.03 -5.30
N GLY A 61 -5.77 -5.21 -5.16
CA GLY A 61 -5.70 -3.92 -5.82
C GLY A 61 -6.43 -2.79 -5.14
N GLN A 62 -7.09 -3.03 -4.01
CA GLN A 62 -7.81 -2.00 -3.29
C GLN A 62 -7.12 -1.66 -1.98
N PRO A 63 -7.01 -0.38 -1.62
CA PRO A 63 -6.41 -0.04 -0.33
C PRO A 63 -7.15 -0.73 0.81
N THR A 64 -6.39 -1.19 1.78
CA THR A 64 -6.98 -1.90 2.91
C THR A 64 -6.11 -1.66 4.14
N SER A 65 -6.63 -2.01 5.31
CA SER A 65 -5.87 -1.95 6.55
C SER A 65 -5.73 -3.34 7.11
N ALA A 66 -4.71 -3.54 7.94
CA ALA A 66 -4.53 -4.80 8.64
C ALA A 66 -3.78 -4.50 9.92
N ASP A 67 -4.22 -5.10 11.01
CA ASP A 67 -3.58 -4.94 12.30
C ASP A 67 -2.11 -5.33 12.18
N GLU A 68 -1.25 -4.65 12.92
CA GLU A 68 0.20 -4.90 12.90
C GLU A 68 0.91 -4.37 11.67
N ILE A 69 0.18 -3.95 10.64
CA ILE A 69 0.78 -3.34 9.46
C ILE A 69 0.46 -1.85 9.44
N THR A 70 -0.82 -1.51 9.56
CA THR A 70 -1.27 -0.12 9.56
C THR A 70 -2.11 0.12 10.81
N ALA A 71 -2.32 1.38 11.16
CA ALA A 71 -3.22 1.71 12.26
C ALA A 71 -4.65 1.33 11.87
N PRO A 72 -5.51 1.05 12.84
CA PRO A 72 -6.89 0.66 12.52
C PRO A 72 -7.57 1.69 11.62
N GLY A 73 -8.09 1.21 10.51
CA GLY A 73 -8.78 2.07 9.56
C GLY A 73 -7.88 2.80 8.59
N ASP A 74 -6.56 2.77 8.80
CA ASP A 74 -5.63 3.42 7.90
C ASP A 74 -5.10 2.43 6.88
N THR A 75 -4.91 2.89 5.65
CA THR A 75 -4.32 2.05 4.62
C THR A 75 -2.86 2.42 4.37
N ILE A 76 -2.36 3.45 5.02
CA ILE A 76 -1.01 3.98 4.82
C ILE A 76 -0.29 4.07 6.14
N CYS A 77 1.02 3.79 6.12
CA CYS A 77 1.88 3.90 7.28
C CYS A 77 3.14 4.64 6.83
N GLY A 78 3.45 5.75 7.46
CA GLY A 78 4.58 6.58 7.05
C GLY A 78 5.71 6.63 8.05
N TRP A 79 6.74 7.40 7.71
CA TRP A 79 7.91 7.65 8.57
C TRP A 79 8.65 6.37 8.93
N LEU A 80 8.75 5.41 7.99
CA LEU A 80 9.35 4.11 8.24
C LEU A 80 10.82 4.09 7.84
N THR A 81 11.66 3.48 8.67
CA THR A 81 13.02 3.18 8.28
C THR A 81 13.01 1.96 7.36
N LYS A 82 14.14 1.70 6.69
CA LYS A 82 14.25 0.51 5.84
C LYS A 82 13.94 -0.76 6.62
N GLU A 83 14.47 -0.84 7.84
CA GLU A 83 14.26 -2.02 8.68
C GLU A 83 12.80 -2.19 9.03
N GLU A 84 12.11 -1.09 9.31
CA GLU A 84 10.69 -1.15 9.62
C GLU A 84 9.87 -1.58 8.42
N VAL A 85 10.24 -1.13 7.22
CA VAL A 85 9.58 -1.56 6.00
C VAL A 85 9.74 -3.07 5.83
N LEU A 86 10.97 -3.57 5.96
CA LEU A 86 11.24 -5.00 5.79
C LEU A 86 10.45 -5.84 6.79
N GLU A 87 10.36 -5.38 8.02
CA GLU A 87 9.59 -6.08 9.04
C GLU A 87 8.11 -6.14 8.66
N LYS A 88 7.57 -5.02 8.18
CA LYS A 88 6.16 -4.98 7.78
C LYS A 88 5.91 -5.88 6.57
N LEU A 89 6.82 -5.90 5.61
CA LEU A 89 6.66 -6.77 4.45
C LEU A 89 6.63 -8.24 4.86
N GLU A 90 7.46 -8.61 5.84
CA GLU A 90 7.44 -9.97 6.36
C GLU A 90 6.10 -10.30 6.98
N ARG A 91 5.52 -9.35 7.71
CA ARG A 91 4.22 -9.55 8.34
C ARG A 91 3.11 -9.66 7.30
N VAL A 92 3.18 -8.84 6.25
CA VAL A 92 2.18 -8.90 5.18
C VAL A 92 2.20 -10.27 4.52
N GLU A 93 3.39 -10.82 4.28
CA GLU A 93 3.51 -12.13 3.66
C GLU A 93 2.82 -13.22 4.47
N LYS A 94 2.77 -13.06 5.78
CA LYS A 94 2.21 -14.05 6.67
C LYS A 94 0.73 -13.84 6.97
N LEU A 95 0.13 -12.76 6.45
CA LEU A 95 -1.27 -12.52 6.71
C LEU A 95 -2.12 -13.58 6.00
N PRO A 96 -3.18 -14.05 6.65
CA PRO A 96 -4.09 -14.96 5.96
C PRO A 96 -4.90 -14.18 4.94
N PRO A 97 -5.30 -14.81 3.84
CA PRO A 97 -6.17 -14.15 2.88
C PRO A 97 -7.47 -13.75 3.56
N LYS A 98 -8.09 -12.68 3.07
CA LYS A 98 -9.36 -12.27 3.64
C LYS A 98 -10.43 -13.31 3.34
N PRO A 99 -11.38 -13.53 4.26
CA PRO A 99 -12.45 -14.49 4.02
C PRO A 99 -13.26 -14.10 2.79
N LYS A 100 -13.71 -15.12 2.05
CA LYS A 100 -14.49 -14.89 0.86
C LYS A 100 -15.74 -14.09 1.13
N ASP A 101 -16.44 -14.42 2.18
CA ASP A 101 -17.66 -13.71 2.52
C ASP A 101 -17.43 -12.25 2.74
N LYS A 102 -16.36 -11.92 3.43
CA LYS A 102 -16.04 -10.53 3.67
C LYS A 102 -15.67 -9.81 2.38
N LEU A 103 -14.96 -10.50 1.49
CA LEU A 103 -14.58 -9.89 0.23
C LEU A 103 -15.81 -9.59 -0.62
N VAL A 104 -16.76 -10.51 -0.68
CA VAL A 104 -17.99 -10.31 -1.43
C VAL A 104 -18.78 -9.16 -0.83
N HIS A 105 -18.86 -9.10 0.48
CA HIS A 105 -19.57 -8.02 1.16
C HIS A 105 -18.95 -6.65 0.84
N GLU A 106 -17.65 -6.56 0.86
CA GLU A 106 -16.96 -5.31 0.55
C GLU A 106 -17.22 -4.89 -0.89
N PHE A 107 -17.24 -5.85 -1.80
CA PHE A 107 -17.50 -5.55 -3.19
C PHE A 107 -18.93 -5.03 -3.39
N LEU A 108 -19.89 -5.67 -2.77
CA LEU A 108 -21.29 -5.23 -2.89
C LEU A 108 -21.50 -3.85 -2.27
N ASN A 109 -20.85 -3.60 -1.16
CA ASN A 109 -20.94 -2.27 -0.54
C ASN A 109 -20.36 -1.20 -1.45
N GLY A 110 -19.28 -1.52 -2.12
CA GLY A 110 -18.69 -0.59 -3.08
C GLY A 110 -19.62 -0.28 -4.22
N LEU A 111 -20.30 -1.28 -4.73
CA LEU A 111 -21.24 -1.06 -5.81
C LEU A 111 -22.40 -0.18 -5.36
N VAL A 112 -22.94 -0.45 -4.19
CA VAL A 112 -24.03 0.34 -3.68
C VAL A 112 -23.60 1.77 -3.48
N SER A 113 -22.43 1.98 -2.94
CA SER A 113 -21.92 3.32 -2.71
C SER A 113 -21.77 4.09 -4.00
N ASP A 114 -21.28 3.40 -5.02
CA ASP A 114 -21.08 4.08 -6.26
C ASP A 114 -22.37 4.55 -6.87
N GLN A 115 -23.38 3.82 -6.67
CA GLN A 115 -24.56 4.18 -7.32
C GLN A 115 -25.21 5.11 -6.53
N ASN A 116 -24.98 5.25 -5.48
CA ASN A 116 -25.41 6.06 -4.73
C ASN A 116 -26.32 6.47 -5.00
N GLY A 117 -26.42 6.03 -5.18
CA GLY A 117 -27.30 6.29 -5.48
C GLY A 117 -27.66 5.54 -6.45
N PHE A 118 -27.26 5.19 -7.11
CA PHE A 118 -27.53 4.72 -8.21
C PHE A 118 -28.28 3.52 -7.97
N TYR A 119 -27.99 2.75 -7.36
CA TYR A 119 -28.82 1.72 -7.29
C TYR A 119 -28.51 1.23 -6.06
N GLY A 120 -28.03 2.02 -5.47
CA GLY A 120 -27.69 1.65 -4.37
C GLY A 120 -28.54 0.77 -3.78
N GLU A 121 -29.48 0.79 -4.05
CA GLU A 121 -30.19 0.07 -3.50
C GLU A 121 -30.54 -0.98 -4.16
N MET A 122 -30.17 -1.28 -5.00
CA MET A 122 -30.60 -2.32 -5.68
C MET A 122 -30.72 -3.39 -4.99
#